data_d154bc2b3e3ee3888f4e7d80bf212ed9
#
_entry.id   d154bc2b3e3ee3888f4e7d80bf212ed9
#
_cell.length_a   1.000
_cell.length_b   1.000
_cell.length_c   1.000
_cell.angle_alpha   90.00
_cell.angle_beta   90.00
_cell.angle_gamma   90.00
#
_symmetry.space_group_name_H-M   'P 1'
#
loop_
_entity.id
_entity.type
_entity.pdbx_description
1 polymer ?
#
loop_
_entity_poly.entity_id
_entity_poly.type
_entity_poly.pdbx_seq_one_letter_code
_entity_poly.pdbx_strand_id
1 'polypeptide(L)'
;MLLEKTTRMNFLFDFYQALLTDKQRSYMELYYLDDHSLGEIAESYAISRQAVYDNIRRTEAMLEEYENKLCLLEKFQQRKLAIEALTEGIQNG
;
A
#
# COMPACT_ATOMS: atom_id res chain seq x y z
N MET A 1 6.13 10.67 11.87
CA MET A 1 4.92 11.17 11.18
C MET A 1 4.02 10.01 10.81
N LEU A 2 2.73 10.14 11.12
CA LEU A 2 1.77 9.10 10.78
C LEU A 2 1.25 9.34 9.37
N LEU A 3 1.29 8.30 8.54
CA LEU A 3 0.70 8.35 7.21
C LEU A 3 -0.80 8.06 7.30
N GLU A 4 -1.58 8.73 6.47
CA GLU A 4 -2.97 8.38 6.30
C GLU A 4 -3.09 6.95 5.79
N LYS A 5 -4.20 6.27 6.11
CA LYS A 5 -4.39 4.88 5.74
C LYS A 5 -4.22 4.65 4.23
N THR A 6 -4.85 5.49 3.42
CA THR A 6 -4.78 5.34 1.96
C THR A 6 -3.34 5.52 1.45
N THR A 7 -2.66 6.55 1.92
CA THR A 7 -1.27 6.82 1.54
C THR A 7 -0.37 5.67 1.99
N ARG A 8 -0.56 5.20 3.22
CA ARG A 8 0.19 4.06 3.73
C ARG A 8 -0.01 2.82 2.88
N MET A 9 -1.27 2.51 2.53
CA MET A 9 -1.57 1.33 1.70
C MET A 9 -0.96 1.44 0.31
N ASN A 10 -0.94 2.64 -0.27
CA ASN A 10 -0.29 2.85 -1.56
C ASN A 10 1.21 2.55 -1.49
N PHE A 11 1.90 3.00 -0.43
CA PHE A 11 3.32 2.68 -0.24
C PHE A 11 3.54 1.18 -0.01
N LEU A 12 2.74 0.56 0.84
CA LEU A 12 2.87 -0.87 1.11
C LEU A 12 2.62 -1.69 -0.16
N PHE A 13 1.64 -1.29 -0.95
CA PHE A 13 1.36 -1.95 -2.22
C PHE A 13 2.56 -1.82 -3.17
N ASP A 14 3.14 -0.64 -3.30
CA ASP A 14 4.31 -0.44 -4.16
C ASP A 14 5.46 -1.35 -3.77
N PHE A 15 5.75 -1.47 -2.48
CA PHE A 15 6.86 -2.29 -2.01
C PHE A 15 6.60 -3.78 -2.13
N TYR A 16 5.35 -4.21 -1.89
CA TYR A 16 5.05 -5.63 -1.69
C TYR A 16 4.15 -6.24 -2.75
N GLN A 17 3.76 -5.51 -3.80
CA GLN A 17 2.82 -6.01 -4.79
C GLN A 17 3.29 -7.30 -5.48
N ALA A 18 4.58 -7.48 -5.63
CA ALA A 18 5.14 -8.69 -6.25
C ALA A 18 4.89 -9.95 -5.42
N LEU A 19 4.55 -9.80 -4.15
CA LEU A 19 4.25 -10.90 -3.24
C LEU A 19 2.77 -11.26 -3.23
N LEU A 20 1.95 -10.50 -3.94
CA LEU A 20 0.51 -10.74 -4.01
C LEU A 20 0.16 -11.60 -5.23
N THR A 21 -0.97 -12.31 -5.14
CA THR A 21 -1.52 -12.99 -6.32
C THR A 21 -1.99 -11.95 -7.32
N ASP A 22 -2.14 -12.36 -8.58
CA ASP A 22 -2.65 -11.47 -9.63
C ASP A 22 -4.02 -10.89 -9.27
N LYS A 23 -4.87 -11.72 -8.69
CA LYS A 23 -6.22 -11.31 -8.28
C LYS A 23 -6.18 -10.26 -7.16
N GLN A 24 -5.37 -10.51 -6.14
CA GLN A 24 -5.18 -9.55 -5.04
C GLN A 24 -4.64 -8.22 -5.54
N ARG A 25 -3.64 -8.27 -6.41
CA ARG A 25 -3.05 -7.08 -7.00
C ARG A 25 -4.08 -6.29 -7.81
N SER A 26 -4.87 -6.98 -8.64
CA SER A 26 -5.90 -6.33 -9.46
C SER A 26 -6.95 -5.62 -8.62
N TYR A 27 -7.44 -6.25 -7.57
CA TYR A 27 -8.44 -5.64 -6.70
C TYR A 27 -7.87 -4.40 -5.98
N MET A 28 -6.62 -4.49 -5.50
CA MET A 28 -5.99 -3.36 -4.83
C MET A 28 -5.74 -2.20 -5.78
N GLU A 29 -5.30 -2.47 -7.02
CA GLU A 29 -5.11 -1.44 -8.03
C GLU A 29 -6.43 -0.72 -8.34
N LEU A 30 -7.49 -1.47 -8.57
CA LEU A 30 -8.80 -0.88 -8.88
C LEU A 30 -9.31 -0.03 -7.73
N TYR A 31 -9.18 -0.51 -6.51
CA TYR A 31 -9.73 0.18 -5.35
C TYR A 31 -8.89 1.39 -4.92
N TYR A 32 -7.58 1.24 -4.84
CA TYR A 32 -6.71 2.29 -4.29
C TYR A 32 -6.13 3.23 -5.34
N LEU A 33 -5.87 2.75 -6.55
CA LEU A 33 -5.24 3.56 -7.59
C LEU A 33 -6.24 4.12 -8.59
N ASP A 34 -7.25 3.35 -8.95
CA ASP A 34 -8.22 3.72 -9.97
C ASP A 34 -9.55 4.21 -9.40
N ASP A 35 -9.66 4.33 -8.07
CA ASP A 35 -10.83 4.85 -7.36
C ASP A 35 -12.14 4.14 -7.68
N HIS A 36 -12.09 2.85 -8.01
CA HIS A 36 -13.30 2.07 -8.21
C HIS A 36 -13.97 1.77 -6.87
N SER A 37 -15.30 1.81 -6.84
CA SER A 37 -16.05 1.39 -5.68
C SER A 37 -16.08 -0.13 -5.56
N LEU A 38 -16.40 -0.64 -4.37
CA LEU A 38 -16.56 -2.07 -4.17
C LEU A 38 -17.60 -2.65 -5.11
N GLY A 39 -18.70 -1.91 -5.34
CA GLY A 39 -19.77 -2.34 -6.25
C GLY A 39 -19.29 -2.43 -7.69
N GLU A 40 -18.50 -1.47 -8.14
CA GLU A 40 -17.95 -1.48 -9.50
C GLU A 40 -17.02 -2.69 -9.72
N ILE A 41 -16.16 -2.96 -8.73
CA ILE A 41 -15.26 -4.11 -8.80
C ILE A 41 -16.05 -5.42 -8.80
N ALA A 42 -17.05 -5.53 -7.91
CA ALA A 42 -17.90 -6.70 -7.80
C ALA A 42 -18.60 -7.00 -9.13
N GLU A 43 -19.11 -5.94 -9.77
CA GLU A 43 -19.79 -6.07 -11.06
C GLU A 43 -18.82 -6.55 -12.15
N SER A 44 -17.62 -5.99 -12.20
CA SER A 44 -16.61 -6.35 -13.19
C SER A 44 -16.18 -7.81 -13.08
N TYR A 45 -16.12 -8.34 -11.89
CA TYR A 45 -15.66 -9.71 -11.63
C TYR A 45 -16.80 -10.70 -11.40
N ALA A 46 -18.06 -10.26 -11.49
CA ALA A 46 -19.24 -11.08 -11.29
C ALA A 46 -19.23 -11.81 -9.94
N ILE A 47 -18.88 -11.09 -8.88
CA ILE A 47 -18.89 -11.59 -7.51
C ILE A 47 -19.62 -10.59 -6.62
N SER A 48 -19.85 -10.94 -5.35
CA SER A 48 -20.55 -10.07 -4.42
C SER A 48 -19.64 -8.93 -3.93
N ARG A 49 -20.25 -7.81 -3.52
CA ARG A 49 -19.51 -6.69 -2.90
C ARG A 49 -18.80 -7.14 -1.63
N GLN A 50 -19.44 -8.02 -0.86
CA GLN A 50 -18.83 -8.56 0.36
C GLN A 50 -17.57 -9.36 0.04
N ALA A 51 -17.58 -10.14 -1.04
CA ALA A 51 -16.41 -10.92 -1.46
C ALA A 51 -15.24 -10.01 -1.83
N VAL A 52 -15.53 -8.90 -2.55
CA VAL A 52 -14.50 -7.90 -2.87
C VAL A 52 -13.95 -7.27 -1.60
N TYR A 53 -14.83 -6.84 -0.71
CA TYR A 53 -14.45 -6.21 0.55
C TYR A 53 -13.56 -7.14 1.38
N ASP A 54 -13.96 -8.41 1.53
CA ASP A 54 -13.19 -9.38 2.30
C ASP A 54 -11.81 -9.62 1.69
N ASN A 55 -11.73 -9.68 0.36
CA ASN A 55 -10.47 -9.86 -0.34
C ASN A 55 -9.53 -8.68 -0.12
N ILE A 56 -10.05 -7.46 -0.25
CA ILE A 56 -9.25 -6.25 -0.04
C ILE A 56 -8.77 -6.18 1.41
N ARG A 57 -9.65 -6.44 2.38
CA ARG A 57 -9.28 -6.39 3.80
C ARG A 57 -8.19 -7.43 4.13
N ARG A 58 -8.31 -8.61 3.56
CA ARG A 58 -7.32 -9.68 3.74
C ARG A 58 -5.97 -9.29 3.13
N THR A 59 -6.00 -8.68 1.96
CA THR A 59 -4.79 -8.22 1.29
C THR A 59 -4.13 -7.08 2.07
N GLU A 60 -4.91 -6.13 2.59
CA GLU A 60 -4.37 -5.08 3.46
C GLU A 60 -3.64 -5.66 4.66
N ALA A 61 -4.24 -6.67 5.30
CA ALA A 61 -3.62 -7.32 6.44
C ALA A 61 -2.32 -8.02 6.06
N MET A 62 -2.28 -8.65 4.89
CA MET A 62 -1.06 -9.29 4.39
C MET A 62 0.06 -8.28 4.14
N LEU A 63 -0.28 -7.12 3.56
CA LEU A 63 0.70 -6.06 3.33
C LEU A 63 1.29 -5.55 4.65
N GLU A 64 0.45 -5.34 5.66
CA GLU A 64 0.93 -4.92 6.99
C GLU A 64 1.82 -5.99 7.62
N GLU A 65 1.49 -7.26 7.44
CA GLU A 65 2.30 -8.35 7.95
C GLU A 65 3.67 -8.39 7.27
N TYR A 66 3.71 -8.20 5.95
CA TYR A 66 4.99 -8.11 5.24
C TYR A 66 5.83 -6.95 5.76
N GLU A 67 5.20 -5.80 5.99
CA GLU A 67 5.91 -4.64 6.53
C GLU A 67 6.44 -4.92 7.94
N ASN A 68 5.68 -5.59 8.79
CA ASN A 68 6.14 -5.99 10.12
C ASN A 68 7.41 -6.85 10.05
N LYS A 69 7.51 -7.70 9.04
CA LYS A 69 8.64 -8.62 8.91
C LYS A 69 9.82 -8.01 8.16
N LEU A 70 9.55 -7.24 7.11
CA LEU A 70 10.58 -6.78 6.18
C LEU A 70 10.98 -5.33 6.37
N CYS A 71 10.07 -4.50 6.90
CA CYS A 71 10.32 -3.09 7.26
C CYS A 71 10.84 -2.23 6.09
N LEU A 72 10.40 -2.51 4.85
CA LEU A 72 10.89 -1.76 3.70
C LEU A 72 10.44 -0.30 3.71
N LEU A 73 9.18 -0.06 4.09
CA LEU A 73 8.65 1.30 4.20
C LEU A 73 9.36 2.06 5.32
N GLU A 74 9.53 1.44 6.48
CA GLU A 74 10.23 2.04 7.60
C GLU A 74 11.67 2.42 7.22
N LYS A 75 12.38 1.51 6.57
CA LYS A 75 13.75 1.76 6.10
C LYS A 75 13.79 2.88 5.07
N PHE A 76 12.82 2.91 4.17
CA PHE A 76 12.70 3.98 3.18
C PHE A 76 12.50 5.33 3.85
N GLN A 77 11.61 5.41 4.82
CA GLN A 77 11.34 6.65 5.56
C GLN A 77 12.57 7.12 6.33
N GLN A 78 13.28 6.20 7.00
CA GLN A 78 14.50 6.52 7.73
C GLN A 78 15.58 7.04 6.79
N ARG A 79 15.76 6.39 5.64
CA ARG A 79 16.75 6.82 4.65
C ARG A 79 16.42 8.21 4.11
N LYS A 80 15.17 8.47 3.83
CA LYS A 80 14.72 9.77 3.34
C LYS A 80 15.02 10.88 4.35
N LEU A 81 14.70 10.64 5.63
CA LEU A 81 14.98 11.60 6.70
C LEU A 81 16.47 11.84 6.85
N ALA A 82 17.30 10.80 6.76
CA ALA A 82 18.76 10.95 6.86
C ALA A 82 19.31 11.79 5.71
N ILE A 83 18.82 11.59 4.49
CA ILE A 83 19.21 12.37 3.32
C ILE A 83 18.81 13.83 3.48
N GLU A 84 17.59 14.09 3.95
CA GLU A 84 17.12 15.46 4.20
C GLU A 84 17.96 16.15 5.26
N ALA A 85 18.32 15.46 6.33
CA ALA A 85 19.16 16.01 7.39
C ALA A 85 20.54 16.37 6.87
N LEU A 86 21.14 15.51 6.04
CA LEU A 86 22.45 15.79 5.43
C LEU A 86 22.38 17.00 4.50
N THR A 87 21.31 17.10 3.70
CA THR A 87 21.12 18.22 2.79
C THR A 87 20.98 19.54 3.56
N GLU A 88 20.20 19.55 4.64
CA GLU A 88 20.06 20.71 5.49
C GLU A 88 21.39 21.11 6.13
N GLY A 89 22.15 20.14 6.60
CA GLY A 89 23.47 20.38 7.18
C GLY A 89 24.43 21.03 6.18
N ILE A 90 24.41 20.57 4.92
CA ILE A 90 25.23 21.14 3.86
C ILE A 90 24.81 22.59 3.58
N GLN A 91 23.51 22.83 3.50
CA GLN A 91 23.00 24.18 3.20
C GLN A 91 23.29 25.18 4.31
N ASN A 92 23.30 24.73 5.54
CA ASN A 92 23.52 25.57 6.72
C ASN A 92 24.99 25.72 7.08
N GLY A 93 25.81 24.91 6.51
CA GLY A 93 27.24 24.93 6.73
C GLY A 93 27.95 25.87 5.82
#